data_939e1b5dda1adea77fd028b865045561
#
_entry.id   939e1b5dda1adea77fd028b865045561
#
_cell.length_a   1.000
_cell.length_b   1.000
_cell.length_c   1.000
_cell.angle_alpha   90.00
_cell.angle_beta   90.00
_cell.angle_gamma   90.00
#
_symmetry.space_group_name_H-M   'P 1'
#
loop_
_entity.id
_entity.type
_entity.pdbx_description
1 polymer ?
#
loop_
_entity_poly.entity_id
_entity_poly.type
_entity_poly.pdbx_seq_one_letter_code
_entity_poly.pdbx_strand_id
1 'polypeptide(L)'
;MAYVETDIQDQIMIIRLNRPERLNALSLVIREGMADAFTRLHEDNNLEVGILTGTGKGFCAGEDMKDSVAQGGXKXDMPGEVTSEDDPFQNGKLQKPVIGAINGYAMGGGFMLAEKTDLRVAVKEAVFEVSEAKRWMLGGYNHGHYANLPQAIATEMALGFRFTAERLYQVGFLNRLVEKDDLIPTSISMAEHILSLPPASRVNTFXMMQXMAPKIPENLKELAKELHQHGYLDDRMESRKAFTEKRKPNYKGWNNPEDRYNMPKLK
;
A
#
# COMPACT_ATOMS: atom_id res chain seq x y z
N MET A 1 -23.23 -8.19 -3.87
CA MET A 1 -22.08 -8.68 -3.09
C MET A 1 -21.26 -7.46 -2.72
N ALA A 2 -20.86 -7.34 -1.45
CA ALA A 2 -20.10 -6.19 -1.00
C ALA A 2 -18.65 -6.29 -1.52
N TYR A 3 -18.07 -5.15 -1.90
CA TYR A 3 -16.68 -5.10 -2.37
C TYR A 3 -15.66 -5.10 -1.22
N VAL A 4 -16.11 -4.85 0.00
CA VAL A 4 -15.32 -5.07 1.22
C VAL A 4 -16.21 -5.86 2.17
N GLU A 5 -15.70 -6.98 2.62
CA GLU A 5 -16.42 -7.87 3.54
C GLU A 5 -15.68 -7.91 4.87
N THR A 6 -16.43 -8.06 5.95
CA THR A 6 -15.84 -8.20 7.28
C THR A 6 -16.37 -9.46 7.96
N ASP A 7 -15.47 -10.13 8.66
CA ASP A 7 -15.80 -11.26 9.52
C ASP A 7 -15.18 -11.02 10.89
N ILE A 8 -15.91 -11.35 11.94
CA ILE A 8 -15.44 -11.11 13.32
C ILE A 8 -15.29 -12.47 14.01
N GLN A 9 -14.11 -12.71 14.56
CA GLN A 9 -13.81 -13.89 15.36
C GLN A 9 -13.26 -13.38 16.70
N ASP A 10 -14.09 -13.42 17.74
CA ASP A 10 -13.78 -12.85 19.04
C ASP A 10 -13.39 -11.35 18.92
N GLN A 11 -12.16 -11.00 19.24
CA GLN A 11 -11.68 -9.61 19.18
C GLN A 11 -10.92 -9.29 17.88
N ILE A 12 -10.97 -10.20 16.88
CA ILE A 12 -10.25 -10.08 15.61
C ILE A 12 -11.26 -9.73 14.50
N MET A 13 -10.97 -8.71 13.70
CA MET A 13 -11.77 -8.34 12.54
C MET A 13 -11.00 -8.64 11.27
N ILE A 14 -11.48 -9.58 10.47
CA ILE A 14 -10.91 -9.89 9.16
C ILE A 14 -11.62 -9.00 8.12
N ILE A 15 -10.85 -8.18 7.44
CA ILE A 15 -11.32 -7.23 6.41
C ILE A 15 -10.82 -7.76 5.06
N ARG A 16 -11.77 -8.05 4.17
CA ARG A 16 -11.48 -8.74 2.91
C ARG A 16 -11.89 -7.87 1.73
N LEU A 17 -10.93 -7.48 0.90
CA LEU A 17 -11.20 -6.82 -0.37
C LEU A 17 -11.79 -7.86 -1.32
N ASN A 18 -12.97 -7.62 -1.88
CA ASN A 18 -13.74 -8.64 -2.60
C ASN A 18 -14.21 -8.15 -3.97
N ARG A 19 -13.23 -7.85 -4.84
CA ARG A 19 -13.47 -7.51 -6.24
C ARG A 19 -12.44 -8.25 -7.09
N PRO A 20 -12.46 -9.62 -7.01
CA PRO A 20 -11.38 -10.44 -7.60
C PRO A 20 -11.25 -10.33 -9.12
N GLU A 21 -12.33 -10.00 -9.84
CA GLU A 21 -12.29 -9.81 -11.30
C GLU A 21 -11.47 -8.58 -11.71
N ARG A 22 -11.17 -7.70 -10.76
CA ARG A 22 -10.30 -6.52 -10.96
C ARG A 22 -9.08 -6.58 -10.04
N LEU A 23 -8.74 -7.79 -9.55
CA LEU A 23 -7.62 -8.00 -8.61
C LEU A 23 -7.68 -7.05 -7.41
N ASN A 24 -8.89 -6.75 -6.95
CA ASN A 24 -9.15 -5.87 -5.80
C ASN A 24 -8.57 -4.45 -5.97
N ALA A 25 -8.57 -3.93 -7.21
CA ALA A 25 -8.10 -2.57 -7.49
C ALA A 25 -8.93 -1.53 -6.73
N LEU A 26 -8.26 -0.47 -6.29
CA LEU A 26 -8.81 0.58 -5.43
C LEU A 26 -9.75 1.51 -6.20
N SER A 27 -11.00 1.09 -6.33
CA SER A 27 -12.09 1.95 -6.79
C SER A 27 -12.62 2.78 -5.61
N LEU A 28 -13.44 3.77 -5.91
CA LEU A 28 -14.08 4.58 -4.87
C LEU A 28 -14.84 3.69 -3.87
N VAL A 29 -15.62 2.72 -4.36
CA VAL A 29 -16.43 1.85 -3.50
C VAL A 29 -15.55 0.98 -2.57
N ILE A 30 -14.39 0.50 -3.07
CA ILE A 30 -13.45 -0.23 -2.20
C ILE A 30 -12.87 0.71 -1.13
N ARG A 31 -12.51 1.94 -1.51
CA ARG A 31 -11.95 2.91 -0.54
C ARG A 31 -12.98 3.26 0.55
N GLU A 32 -14.23 3.49 0.15
CA GLU A 32 -15.34 3.75 1.09
C GLU A 32 -15.55 2.55 2.02
N GLY A 33 -15.64 1.34 1.46
CA GLY A 33 -15.82 0.13 2.26
C GLY A 33 -14.67 -0.13 3.23
N MET A 34 -13.43 0.19 2.82
CA MET A 34 -12.27 0.11 3.72
C MET A 34 -12.39 1.13 4.86
N ALA A 35 -12.74 2.38 4.52
CA ALA A 35 -12.90 3.43 5.53
C ALA A 35 -13.95 3.03 6.57
N ASP A 36 -15.09 2.49 6.12
CA ASP A 36 -16.14 2.00 7.02
C ASP A 36 -15.63 0.86 7.92
N ALA A 37 -14.93 -0.12 7.33
CA ALA A 37 -14.41 -1.27 8.08
C ALA A 37 -13.36 -0.84 9.11
N PHE A 38 -12.42 0.01 8.71
CA PHE A 38 -11.37 0.48 9.63
C PHE A 38 -11.91 1.46 10.67
N THR A 39 -12.92 2.26 10.36
CA THR A 39 -13.62 3.09 11.36
C THR A 39 -14.28 2.19 12.40
N ARG A 40 -14.98 1.14 11.96
CA ARG A 40 -15.55 0.16 12.87
C ARG A 40 -14.48 -0.48 13.76
N LEU A 41 -13.37 -0.95 13.15
CA LEU A 41 -12.26 -1.51 13.93
C LEU A 41 -11.75 -0.50 14.97
N HIS A 42 -11.60 0.77 14.57
CA HIS A 42 -11.08 1.83 15.43
C HIS A 42 -12.00 2.11 16.62
N GLU A 43 -13.31 2.20 16.38
CA GLU A 43 -14.29 2.67 17.37
C GLU A 43 -14.85 1.56 18.26
N ASP A 44 -14.91 0.33 17.79
CA ASP A 44 -15.54 -0.78 18.54
C ASP A 44 -14.58 -1.30 19.62
N ASN A 45 -14.91 -1.06 20.88
CA ASN A 45 -14.11 -1.47 22.04
C ASN A 45 -14.01 -3.01 22.19
N ASN A 46 -14.81 -3.78 21.47
CA ASN A 46 -14.73 -5.23 21.48
C ASN A 46 -13.77 -5.79 20.42
N LEU A 47 -13.21 -4.93 19.58
CA LEU A 47 -12.26 -5.32 18.53
C LEU A 47 -10.87 -4.78 18.86
N GLU A 48 -9.85 -5.61 18.72
CA GLU A 48 -8.49 -5.28 19.13
C GLU A 48 -7.44 -5.45 18.04
N VAL A 49 -7.69 -6.32 17.03
CA VAL A 49 -6.73 -6.61 15.96
C VAL A 49 -7.48 -6.71 14.64
N GLY A 50 -6.91 -6.09 13.60
CA GLY A 50 -7.39 -6.24 12.22
C GLY A 50 -6.53 -7.21 11.42
N ILE A 51 -7.16 -7.94 10.48
CA ILE A 51 -6.46 -8.71 9.45
C ILE A 51 -6.98 -8.21 8.10
N LEU A 52 -6.08 -7.71 7.26
CA LEU A 52 -6.46 -7.21 5.93
C LEU A 52 -6.00 -8.22 4.87
N THR A 53 -6.92 -8.65 4.01
CA THR A 53 -6.62 -9.63 2.96
C THR A 53 -7.46 -9.34 1.70
N GLY A 54 -7.24 -10.11 0.64
CA GLY A 54 -8.00 -10.01 -0.60
C GLY A 54 -8.60 -11.35 -1.02
N THR A 55 -9.60 -11.30 -1.89
CA THR A 55 -10.21 -12.48 -2.49
C THR A 55 -9.55 -12.78 -3.84
N GLY A 56 -9.32 -14.06 -4.13
CA GLY A 56 -8.82 -14.49 -5.44
C GLY A 56 -7.32 -14.37 -5.60
N LYS A 57 -6.89 -13.98 -6.81
CA LYS A 57 -5.47 -13.96 -7.19
C LYS A 57 -4.72 -12.72 -6.71
N GLY A 58 -5.43 -11.66 -6.35
CA GLY A 58 -4.82 -10.40 -5.92
C GLY A 58 -5.08 -10.12 -4.45
N PHE A 59 -4.08 -9.59 -3.76
CA PHE A 59 -4.31 -8.87 -2.53
C PHE A 59 -4.95 -7.53 -2.91
N CYS A 60 -4.24 -6.72 -3.70
CA CYS A 60 -4.75 -5.48 -4.26
C CYS A 60 -3.84 -5.02 -5.41
N ALA A 61 -4.41 -4.72 -6.57
CA ALA A 61 -3.64 -4.30 -7.75
C ALA A 61 -3.34 -2.80 -7.79
N GLY A 62 -3.73 -2.04 -6.75
CA GLY A 62 -3.51 -0.60 -6.70
C GLY A 62 -4.62 0.19 -7.40
N GLU A 63 -4.28 1.36 -7.93
CA GLU A 63 -5.25 2.25 -8.59
C GLU A 63 -6.01 1.52 -9.71
N ASP A 64 -7.32 1.71 -9.77
CA ASP A 64 -8.11 1.21 -10.91
C ASP A 64 -7.84 2.12 -12.12
N MET A 65 -6.94 1.68 -12.99
CA MET A 65 -6.48 2.47 -14.14
C MET A 65 -7.59 2.81 -15.13
N LYS A 66 -8.62 1.96 -15.26
CA LYS A 66 -9.74 2.28 -16.15
C LYS A 66 -10.58 3.42 -15.58
N ASP A 67 -10.84 3.36 -14.29
CA ASP A 67 -11.57 4.44 -13.61
C ASP A 67 -10.74 5.74 -13.65
N SER A 68 -9.44 5.63 -13.43
CA SER A 68 -8.51 6.78 -13.48
C SER A 68 -8.53 7.47 -14.85
N VAL A 69 -8.43 6.70 -15.93
CA VAL A 69 -8.47 7.27 -17.30
C VAL A 69 -9.83 7.92 -17.56
N ALA A 70 -10.92 7.27 -17.15
CA ALA A 70 -12.28 7.81 -17.35
C ALA A 70 -12.49 9.14 -16.62
N GLN A 71 -11.79 9.33 -15.48
CA GLN A 71 -11.89 10.56 -14.67
C GLN A 71 -10.83 11.62 -15.01
N GLY A 72 -10.03 11.37 -16.04
CA GLY A 72 -8.98 12.32 -16.45
C GLY A 72 -7.70 12.29 -15.60
N GLY A 73 -7.52 11.22 -14.88
CA GLY A 73 -6.36 11.04 -14.02
C GLY A 73 -6.76 10.88 -12.55
N UNK A 74 -5.93 10.42 -11.78
CA UNK A 74 -6.24 10.20 -10.49
C UNK A 74 -6.24 11.45 -9.81
N LYS A 75 -7.01 11.47 -9.02
CA LYS A 75 -6.94 12.61 -8.09
C LYS A 75 -5.64 12.62 -7.29
N UNK A 76 -5.18 11.70 -7.30
CA UNK A 76 -4.15 11.65 -6.62
C UNK A 76 -2.96 11.68 -7.32
N ASP A 77 -2.81 12.47 -7.98
CA ASP A 77 -1.58 12.63 -8.76
C ASP A 77 -0.41 13.15 -7.91
N MET A 78 -0.69 13.53 -6.70
CA MET A 78 0.36 13.97 -5.76
C MET A 78 0.71 12.84 -4.80
N PRO A 79 2.01 12.61 -4.54
CA PRO A 79 2.39 11.58 -3.56
C PRO A 79 1.78 11.86 -2.18
N GLY A 80 1.12 10.86 -1.63
CA GLY A 80 0.59 10.92 -0.27
C GLY A 80 -0.80 11.55 -0.12
N GLU A 81 -1.46 11.92 -1.23
CA GLU A 81 -2.78 12.56 -1.15
C GLU A 81 -3.96 11.62 -1.42
N VAL A 82 -3.73 10.31 -1.52
CA VAL A 82 -4.79 9.34 -1.84
C VAL A 82 -5.25 8.62 -0.56
N THR A 83 -5.40 9.35 0.53
CA THR A 83 -5.98 8.78 1.75
C THR A 83 -7.35 9.37 1.97
N SER A 84 -8.34 8.53 2.30
CA SER A 84 -9.60 9.03 2.80
C SER A 84 -9.32 9.70 4.15
N GLU A 85 -9.73 10.94 4.32
CA GLU A 85 -9.58 11.65 5.60
C GLU A 85 -10.31 10.92 6.73
N ASP A 86 -11.32 10.14 6.37
CA ASP A 86 -12.16 9.42 7.31
C ASP A 86 -11.69 7.97 7.57
N ASP A 87 -10.63 7.51 6.88
CA ASP A 87 -10.10 6.15 7.06
C ASP A 87 -8.94 6.16 8.07
N PRO A 88 -9.16 5.68 9.31
CA PRO A 88 -8.11 5.73 10.34
C PRO A 88 -6.88 4.88 10.03
N PHE A 89 -7.00 3.83 9.22
CA PHE A 89 -5.85 3.05 8.77
C PHE A 89 -5.02 3.85 7.77
N GLN A 90 -5.67 4.46 6.77
CA GLN A 90 -4.99 5.22 5.73
C GLN A 90 -4.32 6.48 6.28
N ASN A 91 -5.00 7.20 7.17
CA ASN A 91 -4.48 8.45 7.73
C ASN A 91 -3.56 8.26 8.95
N GLY A 92 -3.34 7.00 9.38
CA GLY A 92 -2.41 6.68 10.47
C GLY A 92 -2.96 6.93 11.88
N LYS A 93 -4.27 7.10 12.03
CA LYS A 93 -4.90 7.31 13.34
C LYS A 93 -5.31 6.01 14.04
N LEU A 94 -5.31 4.89 13.32
CA LEU A 94 -5.70 3.60 13.90
C LEU A 94 -4.69 3.17 14.96
N GLN A 95 -5.15 2.96 16.18
CA GLN A 95 -4.30 2.57 17.30
C GLN A 95 -4.37 1.08 17.64
N LYS A 96 -4.88 0.28 16.69
CA LYS A 96 -4.99 -1.17 16.82
C LYS A 96 -4.15 -1.84 15.73
N PRO A 97 -3.38 -2.89 16.05
CA PRO A 97 -2.52 -3.51 15.05
C PRO A 97 -3.31 -4.17 13.92
N VAL A 98 -2.75 -4.06 12.72
CA VAL A 98 -3.31 -4.70 11.52
C VAL A 98 -2.27 -5.67 10.96
N ILE A 99 -2.69 -6.90 10.72
CA ILE A 99 -1.88 -7.94 10.06
C ILE A 99 -2.29 -7.99 8.59
N GLY A 100 -1.34 -7.78 7.70
CA GLY A 100 -1.57 -7.99 6.26
C GLY A 100 -1.44 -9.47 5.93
N ALA A 101 -2.53 -10.06 5.47
CA ALA A 101 -2.54 -11.44 4.97
C ALA A 101 -2.54 -11.39 3.44
N ILE A 102 -1.35 -11.43 2.85
CA ILE A 102 -1.11 -11.10 1.44
C ILE A 102 -1.31 -12.36 0.60
N ASN A 103 -2.47 -12.46 -0.03
CA ASN A 103 -2.91 -13.65 -0.75
C ASN A 103 -2.45 -13.71 -2.22
N GLY A 104 -1.76 -12.67 -2.71
CA GLY A 104 -1.36 -12.63 -4.12
C GLY A 104 -0.74 -11.30 -4.51
N TYR A 105 -1.09 -10.78 -5.68
CA TYR A 105 -0.53 -9.53 -6.22
C TYR A 105 -0.76 -8.34 -5.27
N ALA A 106 0.31 -7.64 -4.90
CA ALA A 106 0.27 -6.39 -4.13
C ALA A 106 1.05 -5.33 -4.92
N MET A 107 0.34 -4.51 -5.71
CA MET A 107 0.94 -3.65 -6.72
C MET A 107 0.55 -2.19 -6.49
N GLY A 108 1.49 -1.27 -6.61
CA GLY A 108 1.22 0.17 -6.47
C GLY A 108 0.53 0.49 -5.15
N GLY A 109 -0.68 1.06 -5.20
CA GLY A 109 -1.48 1.31 -3.99
C GLY A 109 -1.75 0.06 -3.16
N GLY A 110 -1.75 -1.14 -3.79
CA GLY A 110 -1.85 -2.41 -3.06
C GLY A 110 -0.58 -2.72 -2.29
N PHE A 111 0.58 -2.38 -2.83
CA PHE A 111 1.84 -2.46 -2.06
C PHE A 111 1.77 -1.49 -0.86
N MET A 112 1.30 -0.27 -1.10
CA MET A 112 1.13 0.73 -0.03
C MET A 112 0.25 0.19 1.10
N LEU A 113 -0.87 -0.47 0.77
CA LEU A 113 -1.73 -1.09 1.80
C LEU A 113 -0.97 -2.15 2.59
N ALA A 114 -0.23 -3.03 1.88
CA ALA A 114 0.58 -4.05 2.56
C ALA A 114 1.63 -3.41 3.47
N GLU A 115 2.32 -2.37 2.99
CA GLU A 115 3.35 -1.65 3.75
C GLU A 115 2.78 -0.98 5.00
N LYS A 116 1.56 -0.46 4.93
CA LYS A 116 0.90 0.19 6.08
C LYS A 116 0.49 -0.79 7.18
N THR A 117 0.36 -2.10 6.87
CA THR A 117 0.07 -3.07 7.93
C THR A 117 1.28 -3.24 8.85
N ASP A 118 1.02 -3.57 10.09
CA ASP A 118 2.07 -3.62 11.13
C ASP A 118 2.87 -4.92 11.08
N LEU A 119 2.20 -6.01 10.73
CA LEU A 119 2.81 -7.32 10.53
C LEU A 119 2.32 -7.89 9.19
N ARG A 120 3.13 -8.72 8.54
CA ARG A 120 2.80 -9.22 7.20
C ARG A 120 3.08 -10.71 7.07
N VAL A 121 2.05 -11.43 6.65
CA VAL A 121 2.12 -12.84 6.24
C VAL A 121 1.82 -12.89 4.75
N ALA A 122 2.58 -13.60 3.96
CA ALA A 122 2.31 -13.71 2.53
C ALA A 122 2.35 -15.17 2.09
N VAL A 123 1.55 -15.47 1.06
CA VAL A 123 1.70 -16.74 0.35
C VAL A 123 2.98 -16.70 -0.50
N LYS A 124 3.57 -17.87 -0.73
CA LYS A 124 4.82 -17.99 -1.51
C LYS A 124 4.69 -17.41 -2.93
N GLU A 125 3.49 -17.49 -3.51
CA GLU A 125 3.22 -17.03 -4.87
C GLU A 125 2.94 -15.52 -4.95
N ALA A 126 2.90 -14.81 -3.82
CA ALA A 126 2.61 -13.37 -3.84
C ALA A 126 3.72 -12.61 -4.58
N VAL A 127 3.29 -11.58 -5.30
CA VAL A 127 4.18 -10.73 -6.12
C VAL A 127 3.94 -9.28 -5.73
N PHE A 128 5.02 -8.56 -5.56
CA PHE A 128 4.99 -7.18 -5.06
C PHE A 128 5.66 -6.24 -6.05
N GLU A 129 5.12 -5.04 -6.20
CA GLU A 129 5.70 -4.03 -7.08
C GLU A 129 5.25 -2.63 -6.64
N VAL A 130 6.20 -1.71 -6.47
CA VAL A 130 5.91 -0.29 -6.37
C VAL A 130 5.86 0.23 -7.81
N SER A 131 4.66 0.46 -8.33
CA SER A 131 4.44 0.71 -9.76
C SER A 131 4.47 2.19 -10.13
N GLU A 132 4.62 3.07 -9.19
CA GLU A 132 4.44 4.52 -9.33
C GLU A 132 5.36 5.11 -10.41
N ALA A 133 6.65 4.76 -10.40
CA ALA A 133 7.58 5.27 -11.41
C ALA A 133 7.19 4.85 -12.84
N LYS A 134 6.60 3.66 -12.99
CA LYS A 134 6.10 3.18 -14.29
C LYS A 134 4.88 3.96 -14.77
N ARG A 135 4.24 4.71 -13.89
CA ARG A 135 3.04 5.51 -14.18
C ARG A 135 3.32 7.01 -14.10
N TRP A 136 4.59 7.36 -14.22
CA TRP A 136 5.05 8.76 -14.11
C TRP A 136 4.60 9.37 -12.79
N MET A 137 4.76 8.66 -11.70
CA MET A 137 4.52 9.20 -10.37
C MET A 137 5.77 9.05 -9.52
N LEU A 138 6.05 10.06 -8.71
CA LEU A 138 7.21 10.05 -7.82
C LEU A 138 6.94 9.30 -6.51
N GLY A 139 5.70 8.91 -6.24
CA GLY A 139 5.26 8.35 -4.96
C GLY A 139 6.03 7.13 -4.47
N GLY A 140 6.73 6.42 -5.37
CA GLY A 140 7.48 5.22 -5.00
C GLY A 140 8.72 5.47 -4.15
N TYR A 141 9.21 6.70 -4.07
CA TYR A 141 10.48 7.01 -3.40
C TYR A 141 10.47 6.71 -1.90
N ASN A 142 9.32 6.75 -1.27
CA ASN A 142 9.19 6.63 0.19
C ASN A 142 8.91 5.21 0.68
N HIS A 143 8.50 4.29 -0.20
CA HIS A 143 7.99 2.98 0.23
C HIS A 143 9.04 2.15 0.96
N GLY A 144 10.18 1.87 0.39
CA GLY A 144 11.21 1.11 1.10
C GLY A 144 11.66 1.77 2.41
N HIS A 145 11.59 3.09 2.48
CA HIS A 145 11.92 3.85 3.69
C HIS A 145 10.93 3.58 4.82
N TYR A 146 9.63 3.64 4.53
CA TYR A 146 8.60 3.37 5.55
C TYR A 146 8.73 1.95 6.10
N ALA A 147 9.15 1.00 5.26
CA ALA A 147 9.38 -0.39 5.67
C ALA A 147 10.76 -0.60 6.32
N ASN A 148 11.56 0.45 6.46
CA ASN A 148 12.91 0.43 7.05
C ASN A 148 13.83 -0.57 6.33
N LEU A 149 13.73 -0.65 5.01
CA LEU A 149 14.55 -1.56 4.20
C LEU A 149 15.92 -0.94 3.86
N PRO A 150 16.95 -1.76 3.63
CA PRO A 150 18.23 -1.24 3.17
C PRO A 150 18.09 -0.37 1.93
N GLN A 151 18.90 0.70 1.83
CA GLN A 151 18.79 1.69 0.74
C GLN A 151 18.81 1.06 -0.66
N ALA A 152 19.63 0.02 -0.88
CA ALA A 152 19.70 -0.65 -2.18
C ALA A 152 18.35 -1.32 -2.54
N ILE A 153 17.71 -1.95 -1.57
CA ILE A 153 16.40 -2.60 -1.76
C ILE A 153 15.31 -1.53 -1.99
N ALA A 154 15.35 -0.45 -1.20
CA ALA A 154 14.39 0.65 -1.36
C ALA A 154 14.53 1.30 -2.75
N THR A 155 15.76 1.48 -3.24
CA THR A 155 16.02 2.02 -4.58
C THR A 155 15.48 1.11 -5.68
N GLU A 156 15.78 -0.20 -5.58
CA GLU A 156 15.27 -1.22 -6.51
C GLU A 156 13.73 -1.17 -6.54
N MET A 157 13.11 -1.08 -5.37
CA MET A 157 11.67 -0.99 -5.20
C MET A 157 11.10 0.28 -5.86
N ALA A 158 11.67 1.45 -5.52
CA ALA A 158 11.21 2.75 -6.06
C ALA A 158 11.34 2.83 -7.59
N LEU A 159 12.29 2.12 -8.18
CA LEU A 159 12.47 2.07 -9.63
C LEU A 159 11.56 1.03 -10.31
N GLY A 160 10.62 0.44 -9.58
CA GLY A 160 9.56 -0.38 -10.14
C GLY A 160 9.94 -1.82 -10.45
N PHE A 161 11.01 -2.33 -9.83
CA PHE A 161 11.34 -3.74 -9.97
C PHE A 161 10.31 -4.60 -9.23
N ARG A 162 10.05 -5.78 -9.77
CA ARG A 162 9.12 -6.73 -9.20
C ARG A 162 9.84 -7.62 -8.19
N PHE A 163 9.19 -7.87 -7.05
CA PHE A 163 9.73 -8.71 -5.98
C PHE A 163 8.87 -9.94 -5.78
N THR A 164 9.53 -11.07 -5.54
CA THR A 164 8.87 -12.28 -5.05
C THR A 164 8.64 -12.17 -3.53
N ALA A 165 7.70 -12.95 -3.03
CA ALA A 165 7.47 -13.02 -1.59
C ALA A 165 8.72 -13.53 -0.86
N GLU A 166 9.42 -14.52 -1.45
CA GLU A 166 10.66 -15.04 -0.86
C GLU A 166 11.70 -13.94 -0.67
N ARG A 167 11.93 -13.10 -1.72
CA ARG A 167 12.89 -11.99 -1.63
C ARG A 167 12.50 -11.01 -0.52
N LEU A 168 11.21 -10.66 -0.43
CA LEU A 168 10.74 -9.72 0.59
C LEU A 168 10.78 -10.32 2.00
N TYR A 169 10.64 -11.63 2.13
CA TYR A 169 10.84 -12.32 3.41
C TYR A 169 12.33 -12.25 3.81
N GLN A 170 13.24 -12.51 2.86
CA GLN A 170 14.70 -12.48 3.11
C GLN A 170 15.18 -11.10 3.58
N VAL A 171 14.60 -10.02 3.07
CA VAL A 171 15.02 -8.64 3.43
C VAL A 171 14.23 -8.06 4.61
N GLY A 172 13.35 -8.85 5.22
CA GLY A 172 12.66 -8.45 6.45
C GLY A 172 11.37 -7.66 6.25
N PHE A 173 10.84 -7.59 5.04
CA PHE A 173 9.54 -6.94 4.82
C PHE A 173 8.38 -7.82 5.31
N LEU A 174 8.50 -9.14 5.13
CA LEU A 174 7.46 -10.11 5.54
C LEU A 174 7.87 -10.82 6.83
N ASN A 175 6.94 -11.00 7.75
CA ASN A 175 7.16 -11.72 9.00
C ASN A 175 7.06 -13.23 8.81
N ARG A 176 6.19 -13.68 7.90
CA ARG A 176 5.98 -15.11 7.62
C ARG A 176 5.75 -15.33 6.13
N LEU A 177 6.17 -16.49 5.65
CA LEU A 177 5.97 -16.95 4.28
C LEU A 177 5.31 -18.34 4.39
N VAL A 178 4.13 -18.50 3.80
CA VAL A 178 3.30 -19.69 4.04
C VAL A 178 2.68 -20.24 2.75
N GLU A 179 2.14 -21.45 2.82
CA GLU A 179 1.30 -22.00 1.76
C GLU A 179 -0.07 -21.31 1.79
N LYS A 180 -0.78 -21.37 0.67
CA LYS A 180 -2.05 -20.66 0.49
C LYS A 180 -3.08 -20.97 1.59
N ASP A 181 -3.21 -22.25 1.93
CA ASP A 181 -4.24 -22.68 2.91
C ASP A 181 -3.86 -22.29 4.34
N ASP A 182 -2.59 -21.96 4.58
CA ASP A 182 -2.09 -21.53 5.90
C ASP A 182 -2.15 -20.01 6.11
N LEU A 183 -2.51 -19.23 5.10
CA LEU A 183 -2.43 -17.77 5.17
C LEU A 183 -3.31 -17.20 6.30
N ILE A 184 -4.59 -17.47 6.25
CA ILE A 184 -5.52 -16.97 7.27
C ILE A 184 -5.29 -17.63 8.64
N PRO A 185 -5.11 -18.95 8.72
CA PRO A 185 -4.79 -19.57 10.02
C PRO A 185 -3.53 -18.97 10.69
N THR A 186 -2.47 -18.73 9.93
CA THR A 186 -1.24 -18.10 10.47
C THR A 186 -1.53 -16.67 10.94
N SER A 187 -2.28 -15.91 10.16
CA SER A 187 -2.62 -14.52 10.52
C SER A 187 -3.47 -14.48 11.80
N ILE A 188 -4.44 -15.39 11.93
CA ILE A 188 -5.26 -15.53 13.15
C ILE A 188 -4.38 -15.91 14.34
N SER A 189 -3.49 -16.89 14.17
CA SER A 189 -2.58 -17.30 15.24
C SER A 189 -1.69 -16.14 15.72
N MET A 190 -1.22 -15.29 14.80
CA MET A 190 -0.46 -14.09 15.18
C MET A 190 -1.34 -13.08 15.93
N ALA A 191 -2.60 -12.90 15.52
CA ALA A 191 -3.55 -12.02 16.23
C ALA A 191 -3.83 -12.57 17.64
N GLU A 192 -4.06 -13.87 17.77
CA GLU A 192 -4.27 -14.53 19.07
C GLU A 192 -3.06 -14.35 19.99
N HIS A 193 -1.85 -14.45 19.44
CA HIS A 193 -0.63 -14.18 20.22
C HIS A 193 -0.66 -12.73 20.75
N ILE A 194 -0.98 -11.74 19.89
CA ILE A 194 -1.08 -10.35 20.32
C ILE A 194 -2.11 -10.22 21.45
N LEU A 195 -3.27 -10.86 21.29
CA LEU A 195 -4.36 -10.81 22.29
C LEU A 195 -3.99 -11.48 23.61
N SER A 196 -3.08 -12.46 23.61
CA SER A 196 -2.65 -13.15 24.83
C SER A 196 -1.74 -12.28 25.72
N LEU A 197 -1.22 -11.16 25.19
CA LEU A 197 -0.37 -10.25 25.96
C LEU A 197 -1.20 -9.43 26.96
N PRO A 198 -0.64 -9.02 28.10
CA PRO A 198 -1.35 -8.15 29.03
C PRO A 198 -1.85 -6.89 28.30
N PRO A 199 -3.13 -6.53 28.42
CA PRO A 199 -3.72 -5.49 27.58
C PRO A 199 -2.98 -4.15 27.59
N ALA A 200 -2.63 -3.63 28.76
CA ALA A 200 -1.93 -2.35 28.83
C ALA A 200 -0.54 -2.42 28.20
N SER A 201 0.18 -3.53 28.43
CA SER A 201 1.52 -3.74 27.83
C SER A 201 1.43 -3.79 26.31
N ARG A 202 0.45 -4.53 25.77
CA ARG A 202 0.21 -4.66 24.33
C ARG A 202 -0.06 -3.29 23.70
N VAL A 203 -0.99 -2.53 24.25
CA VAL A 203 -1.40 -1.22 23.72
C VAL A 203 -0.23 -0.23 23.79
N ASN A 204 0.44 -0.17 24.96
CA ASN A 204 1.54 0.79 25.16
C ASN A 204 2.74 0.45 24.28
N THR A 205 3.05 -0.82 24.11
CA THR A 205 4.13 -1.23 23.21
C THR A 205 3.82 -0.86 21.76
N PHE A 206 2.60 -1.10 21.33
CA PHE A 206 2.17 -0.75 19.97
C PHE A 206 2.25 0.75 19.72
N UNK A 207 1.85 1.42 20.57
CA UNK A 207 1.94 2.77 20.49
C UNK A 207 3.26 3.24 20.38
N MET A 208 4.22 2.72 21.06
CA MET A 208 5.63 3.07 20.95
C MET A 208 6.18 2.68 19.57
N MET A 209 5.85 1.49 19.09
CA MET A 209 6.30 1.05 17.78
C MET A 209 5.78 1.99 16.66
N GLN A 210 4.57 2.46 16.75
CA GLN A 210 4.06 3.48 15.81
C GLN A 210 4.84 4.79 15.86
N UNK A 211 5.12 5.02 16.96
CA UNK A 211 5.78 6.14 17.18
C UNK A 211 7.11 6.13 16.74
N MET A 212 7.80 5.03 16.62
CA MET A 212 9.17 4.79 16.15
C MET A 212 9.24 4.48 14.66
N ALA A 213 8.13 4.33 13.99
CA ALA A 213 8.11 4.02 12.55
C ALA A 213 8.89 5.08 11.76
N PRO A 214 9.64 4.67 10.72
CA PRO A 214 10.38 5.62 9.90
C PRO A 214 9.48 6.69 9.28
N LYS A 215 10.00 7.91 9.23
CA LYS A 215 9.27 9.06 8.67
C LYS A 215 10.15 9.76 7.64
N ILE A 216 9.54 10.27 6.59
CA ILE A 216 10.24 11.07 5.59
C ILE A 216 10.35 12.51 6.13
N PRO A 217 11.54 13.09 6.18
CA PRO A 217 11.70 14.50 6.58
C PRO A 217 10.87 15.46 5.72
N GLU A 218 10.33 16.50 6.32
CA GLU A 218 9.41 17.41 5.64
C GLU A 218 10.06 18.09 4.43
N ASN A 219 11.33 18.49 4.54
CA ASN A 219 12.04 19.11 3.41
C ASN A 219 12.17 18.15 2.21
N LEU A 220 12.26 16.84 2.45
CA LEU A 220 12.27 15.88 1.35
C LEU A 220 10.88 15.71 0.73
N LYS A 221 9.81 15.82 1.53
CA LYS A 221 8.45 15.81 0.99
C LYS A 221 8.19 17.03 0.11
N GLU A 222 8.70 18.19 0.53
CA GLU A 222 8.59 19.43 -0.27
C GLU A 222 9.36 19.31 -1.58
N LEU A 223 10.60 18.82 -1.52
CA LEU A 223 11.36 18.56 -2.75
C LEU A 223 10.61 17.58 -3.66
N ALA A 224 10.00 16.51 -3.09
CA ALA A 224 9.23 15.56 -3.87
C ALA A 224 8.04 16.21 -4.59
N LYS A 225 7.36 17.17 -3.94
CA LYS A 225 6.27 17.92 -4.60
C LYS A 225 6.79 18.72 -5.82
N GLU A 226 7.95 19.39 -5.67
CA GLU A 226 8.57 20.12 -6.78
C GLU A 226 9.00 19.17 -7.90
N LEU A 227 9.65 18.05 -7.55
CA LEU A 227 10.10 17.04 -8.51
C LEU A 227 8.91 16.39 -9.24
N HIS A 228 7.76 16.24 -8.56
CA HIS A 228 6.56 15.68 -9.17
C HIS A 228 6.00 16.58 -10.28
N GLN A 229 6.41 17.84 -10.35
CA GLN A 229 6.02 18.77 -11.42
C GLN A 229 7.15 18.95 -12.45
N HIS A 230 8.27 18.23 -12.31
CA HIS A 230 9.47 18.41 -13.13
C HIS A 230 9.49 17.39 -14.27
N GLY A 231 9.21 17.83 -15.48
CA GLY A 231 9.13 16.98 -16.67
C GLY A 231 7.96 17.35 -17.56
N TYR A 232 7.72 16.56 -18.61
CA TYR A 232 6.56 16.76 -19.49
C TYR A 232 5.36 16.06 -18.88
N LEU A 233 4.46 16.85 -18.30
CA LEU A 233 3.39 16.31 -17.44
C LEU A 233 2.35 15.47 -18.17
N ASP A 234 2.13 15.73 -19.48
CA ASP A 234 1.17 14.95 -20.25
C ASP A 234 1.60 13.48 -20.39
N ASP A 235 2.88 13.18 -20.16
CA ASP A 235 3.36 11.78 -20.12
C ASP A 235 2.66 10.96 -19.02
N ARG A 236 2.10 11.60 -17.99
CA ARG A 236 1.29 10.92 -16.96
C ARG A 236 0.05 10.28 -17.58
N MET A 237 -0.68 11.05 -18.38
CA MET A 237 -1.88 10.52 -19.04
C MET A 237 -1.50 9.52 -20.13
N GLU A 238 -0.42 9.76 -20.86
CA GLU A 238 0.11 8.79 -21.83
C GLU A 238 0.41 7.45 -21.16
N SER A 239 1.04 7.47 -19.98
CA SER A 239 1.34 6.26 -19.24
C SER A 239 0.07 5.46 -18.91
N ARG A 240 -0.98 6.15 -18.45
CA ARG A 240 -2.25 5.51 -18.09
C ARG A 240 -2.97 4.93 -19.31
N LYS A 241 -3.04 5.73 -20.40
CA LYS A 241 -3.67 5.30 -21.65
C LYS A 241 -2.96 4.10 -22.25
N ALA A 242 -1.63 4.17 -22.35
CA ALA A 242 -0.82 3.08 -22.91
C ALA A 242 -1.06 1.78 -22.14
N PHE A 243 -1.13 1.86 -20.81
CA PHE A 243 -1.39 0.69 -19.97
C PHE A 243 -2.78 0.10 -20.26
N THR A 244 -3.82 0.94 -20.28
CA THR A 244 -5.20 0.45 -20.49
C THR A 244 -5.39 -0.10 -21.91
N GLU A 245 -4.67 0.48 -22.88
CA GLU A 245 -4.72 0.08 -24.29
C GLU A 245 -3.74 -1.06 -24.61
N LYS A 246 -2.95 -1.49 -23.64
CA LYS A 246 -1.96 -2.58 -23.77
C LYS A 246 -0.93 -2.33 -24.88
N ARG A 247 -0.48 -1.09 -25.02
CA ARG A 247 0.54 -0.68 -25.98
C ARG A 247 1.74 -0.06 -25.28
N LYS A 248 2.84 0.10 -26.00
CA LYS A 248 4.01 0.83 -25.48
C LYS A 248 3.66 2.32 -25.37
N PRO A 249 4.05 2.98 -24.26
CA PRO A 249 3.88 4.43 -24.17
C PRO A 249 4.85 5.17 -25.10
N ASN A 250 4.46 6.36 -25.54
CA ASN A 250 5.29 7.24 -26.33
C ASN A 250 5.56 8.51 -25.51
N TYR A 251 6.62 8.49 -24.71
CA TYR A 251 6.96 9.58 -23.81
C TYR A 251 7.77 10.68 -24.51
N LYS A 252 7.40 11.93 -24.26
CA LYS A 252 8.23 13.09 -24.63
C LYS A 252 9.36 13.31 -23.60
N GLY A 253 9.09 13.09 -22.33
CA GLY A 253 10.04 13.18 -21.21
C GLY A 253 10.21 14.59 -20.65
N TRP A 254 10.64 15.54 -21.46
CA TRP A 254 11.01 16.90 -21.03
C TRP A 254 10.36 17.94 -21.93
N ASN A 255 10.13 19.16 -21.38
CA ASN A 255 9.70 20.29 -22.19
C ASN A 255 10.85 20.74 -23.10
N ASN A 256 12.05 20.88 -22.48
CA ASN A 256 13.30 21.16 -23.19
C ASN A 256 14.34 20.14 -22.76
N PRO A 257 15.26 19.70 -23.65
CA PRO A 257 16.23 18.62 -23.30
C PRO A 257 17.10 18.93 -22.07
N GLU A 258 17.44 20.17 -21.85
CA GLU A 258 18.26 20.62 -20.71
C GLU A 258 17.53 20.54 -19.36
N ASP A 259 16.21 20.43 -19.36
CA ASP A 259 15.44 20.39 -18.12
C ASP A 259 15.85 19.22 -17.24
N ARG A 260 16.32 18.11 -17.83
CA ARG A 260 16.79 16.94 -17.05
C ARG A 260 17.96 17.28 -16.12
N TYR A 261 18.71 18.34 -16.41
CA TYR A 261 19.89 18.75 -15.63
C TYR A 261 19.57 19.90 -14.68
N ASN A 262 18.37 20.49 -14.79
CA ASN A 262 17.94 21.67 -14.01
C ASN A 262 16.84 21.29 -13.01
N MET A 263 16.95 20.09 -12.43
CA MET A 263 15.94 19.59 -11.48
C MET A 263 15.93 20.43 -10.18
N PRO A 264 14.76 20.54 -9.53
CA PRO A 264 14.67 21.13 -8.20
C PRO A 264 15.67 20.48 -7.23
N LYS A 265 16.19 21.28 -6.28
CA LYS A 265 17.21 20.84 -5.33
C LYS A 265 16.73 21.00 -3.90
N LEU A 266 17.28 20.20 -3.02
CA LEU A 266 17.02 20.30 -1.58
C LEU A 266 17.45 21.70 -1.09
N LYS A 267 16.53 22.36 -0.36
CA LYS A 267 16.79 23.69 0.24
C LYS A 267 17.20 23.53 1.70
#